data_1518209b6c9ac852102fa6ad473b3920
#
_entry.id   1518209b6c9ac852102fa6ad473b3920
#
_cell.length_a   1.000
_cell.length_b   1.000
_cell.length_c   1.000
_cell.angle_alpha   90.00
_cell.angle_beta   90.00
_cell.angle_gamma   90.00
#
_symmetry.space_group_name_H-M   'P 1'
#
loop_
_entity.id
_entity.type
_entity.pdbx_description
1 polymer ?
#
loop_
_entity_poly.entity_id
_entity_poly.type
_entity_poly.pdbx_seq_one_letter_code
_entity_poly.pdbx_strand_id
1 'polypeptide(L)'
;MKRILPALALLPLLAGPAFAHSHLLKSEPAANAKVRSPGHITLHFSESLEPAFSGALLLDKDGRNVSGAPVKIDGPLMILTPGPLPPGVYKVSWHSVGHDTHRLDGNFSFTVKP
;
A
#
# COMPACT_ATOMS: atom_id res chain seq x y z
N MET A 1 -54.16 25.02 -17.49
CA MET A 1 -53.70 24.79 -17.23
C MET A 1 -52.50 24.34 -17.19
N LYS A 2 -51.97 24.20 -17.06
CA LYS A 2 -50.97 23.85 -16.98
C LYS A 2 -50.20 23.19 -16.39
N ARG A 3 -49.61 22.64 -16.33
CA ARG A 3 -48.97 21.94 -15.77
C ARG A 3 -47.75 21.70 -15.66
N ILE A 4 -47.05 21.50 -15.20
CA ILE A 4 -45.94 21.39 -15.03
C ILE A 4 -45.17 20.53 -14.70
N LEU A 5 -44.49 20.15 -14.78
CA LEU A 5 -43.80 19.31 -14.54
C LEU A 5 -42.72 19.21 -13.98
N PRO A 6 -42.26 18.75 -13.59
CA PRO A 6 -41.33 18.60 -12.89
C PRO A 6 -40.23 18.08 -13.27
N ALA A 7 -39.61 18.23 -13.15
CA ALA A 7 -38.58 17.95 -13.38
C ALA A 7 -37.93 17.06 -12.86
N LEU A 8 -37.64 16.59 -12.65
CA LEU A 8 -37.11 15.69 -12.16
C LEU A 8 -35.80 15.62 -11.95
N ALA A 9 -35.34 15.55 -11.58
CA ALA A 9 -34.26 15.56 -11.19
C ALA A 9 -33.44 14.63 -11.25
N LEU A 10 -32.99 14.31 -11.34
CA LEU A 10 -32.24 13.42 -11.38
C LEU A 10 -31.11 13.31 -10.74
N LEU A 11 -30.74 12.96 -10.33
CA LEU A 11 -29.79 12.75 -9.65
C LEU A 11 -28.70 12.14 -9.91
N PRO A 12 -28.01 12.15 -9.81
CA PRO A 12 -26.88 11.79 -10.06
C PRO A 12 -26.34 10.89 -9.49
N LEU A 13 -26.28 10.39 -9.19
CA LEU A 13 -25.83 9.51 -8.68
C LEU A 13 -24.53 9.41 -8.59
N LEU A 14 -24.01 9.52 -8.42
CA LEU A 14 -22.86 9.46 -8.27
C LEU A 14 -22.24 8.57 -7.79
N ALA A 15 -22.17 8.07 -7.95
CA ALA A 15 -21.66 7.08 -7.67
C ALA A 15 -20.39 7.09 -7.39
N GLY A 16 -20.09 7.01 -6.68
CA GLY A 16 -18.89 7.04 -6.37
C GLY A 16 -18.13 5.99 -6.98
N PRO A 17 -17.18 6.14 -7.05
CA PRO A 17 -16.43 5.29 -7.68
C PRO A 17 -16.03 4.31 -6.89
N ALA A 18 -16.28 3.60 -6.94
CA ALA A 18 -15.98 2.64 -6.35
C ALA A 18 -14.67 2.25 -6.55
N PHE A 19 -13.89 2.56 -6.01
CA PHE A 19 -12.77 2.06 -6.32
C PHE A 19 -12.45 1.00 -5.69
N ALA A 20 -12.16 0.16 -6.09
CA ALA A 20 -11.83 -1.00 -5.51
C ALA A 20 -10.35 -1.22 -5.56
N HIS A 21 -9.57 -0.34 -5.84
CA HIS A 21 -8.15 -0.54 -5.84
C HIS A 21 -7.61 -0.49 -4.43
N SER A 22 -6.68 -1.38 -4.11
CA SER A 22 -6.07 -1.38 -2.78
C SER A 22 -4.94 -0.38 -2.75
N HIS A 23 -5.25 0.84 -2.37
CA HIS A 23 -4.24 1.90 -2.30
C HIS A 23 -3.45 1.84 -1.02
N LEU A 24 -2.19 2.18 -1.08
CA LEU A 24 -1.38 2.32 0.12
C LEU A 24 -1.79 3.60 0.83
N LEU A 25 -2.25 3.48 2.05
CA LEU A 25 -2.66 4.63 2.84
C LEU A 25 -1.52 5.21 3.66
N LYS A 26 -0.72 4.36 4.24
CA LYS A 26 0.41 4.81 5.06
C LYS A 26 1.32 3.64 5.32
N SER A 27 2.51 3.91 5.80
CA SER A 27 3.46 2.87 6.17
C SER A 27 4.24 3.28 7.41
N GLU A 28 4.80 2.27 8.10
CA GLU A 28 5.76 2.47 9.18
C GLU A 28 6.97 1.59 8.86
N PRO A 29 8.11 2.17 8.59
CA PRO A 29 8.42 3.59 8.60
C PRO A 29 7.72 4.31 7.46
N ALA A 30 7.45 5.59 7.66
CA ALA A 30 6.83 6.39 6.63
C ALA A 30 7.83 6.68 5.51
N ALA A 31 7.31 7.02 4.34
CA ALA A 31 8.17 7.41 3.23
C ALA A 31 9.08 8.56 3.65
N ASN A 32 10.33 8.45 3.30
CA ASN A 32 11.35 9.44 3.59
C ASN A 32 11.71 9.59 5.07
N ALA A 33 11.23 8.72 5.93
CA ALA A 33 11.56 8.79 7.35
C ALA A 33 13.00 8.37 7.59
N LYS A 34 13.56 8.83 8.69
CA LYS A 34 14.88 8.41 9.15
C LYS A 34 14.69 7.74 10.48
N VAL A 35 14.97 6.47 10.55
CA VAL A 35 14.65 5.67 11.74
C VAL A 35 15.81 4.74 12.08
N ARG A 36 15.76 4.14 13.24
CA ARG A 36 16.67 3.07 13.57
C ARG A 36 16.22 1.84 12.82
N SER A 37 17.06 0.81 12.76
CA SER A 37 16.70 -0.42 12.07
C SER A 37 15.33 -0.91 12.56
N PRO A 38 14.31 -0.91 11.72
CA PRO A 38 12.97 -1.30 12.15
C PRO A 38 12.86 -2.82 12.22
N GLY A 39 12.18 -3.30 13.24
CA GLY A 39 11.95 -4.74 13.36
C GLY A 39 10.89 -5.20 12.37
N HIS A 40 9.96 -4.33 12.04
CA HIS A 40 8.91 -4.63 11.08
C HIS A 40 8.69 -3.42 10.20
N ILE A 41 8.26 -3.67 8.98
CA ILE A 41 7.85 -2.62 8.07
C ILE A 41 6.41 -2.96 7.73
N THR A 42 5.48 -2.08 8.08
CA THR A 42 4.07 -2.33 7.92
C THR A 42 3.47 -1.38 6.89
N LEU A 43 2.77 -1.93 5.92
CA LEU A 43 2.07 -1.14 4.92
C LEU A 43 0.58 -1.32 5.16
N HIS A 44 -0.14 -0.21 5.21
CA HIS A 44 -1.58 -0.21 5.46
C HIS A 44 -2.30 0.15 4.18
N PHE A 45 -3.11 -0.76 3.68
CA PHE A 45 -3.83 -0.55 2.43
C PHE A 45 -5.29 -0.19 2.68
N SER A 46 -5.96 0.31 1.66
CA SER A 46 -7.33 0.78 1.80
C SER A 46 -8.36 -0.34 1.90
N GLU A 47 -7.97 -1.56 1.53
CA GLU A 47 -8.88 -2.70 1.65
C GLU A 47 -8.07 -3.98 1.72
N SER A 48 -8.74 -5.06 2.05
CA SER A 48 -8.07 -6.35 2.20
C SER A 48 -7.40 -6.79 0.91
N LEU A 49 -6.26 -7.42 1.07
CA LEU A 49 -5.42 -7.84 -0.05
C LEU A 49 -5.62 -9.31 -0.36
N GLU A 50 -5.42 -9.67 -1.63
CA GLU A 50 -5.37 -11.05 -2.04
C GLU A 50 -3.96 -11.56 -1.79
N PRO A 51 -3.75 -12.41 -0.79
CA PRO A 51 -2.39 -12.79 -0.41
C PRO A 51 -1.59 -13.45 -1.53
N ALA A 52 -2.27 -14.21 -2.37
CA ALA A 52 -1.57 -14.92 -3.42
C ALA A 52 -1.03 -14.00 -4.51
N PHE A 53 -1.54 -12.77 -4.58
CA PHE A 53 -1.17 -11.87 -5.66
C PHE A 53 -0.57 -10.55 -5.18
N SER A 54 -0.36 -10.42 -3.89
CA SER A 54 0.18 -9.19 -3.32
C SER A 54 1.50 -9.47 -2.63
N GLY A 55 2.37 -8.49 -2.55
CA GLY A 55 3.64 -8.68 -1.90
C GLY A 55 4.50 -7.44 -1.90
N ALA A 56 5.68 -7.58 -1.33
CA ALA A 56 6.63 -6.49 -1.27
C ALA A 56 8.05 -7.03 -1.09
N LEU A 57 9.00 -6.22 -1.51
CA LEU A 57 10.41 -6.51 -1.31
C LEU A 57 11.05 -5.30 -0.65
N LEU A 58 12.04 -5.56 0.18
CA LEU A 58 12.88 -4.50 0.71
C LEU A 58 14.22 -4.59 0.00
N LEU A 59 14.63 -3.50 -0.62
CA LEU A 59 15.87 -3.45 -1.38
C LEU A 59 16.83 -2.47 -0.74
N ASP A 60 18.12 -2.83 -0.74
CA ASP A 60 19.15 -1.91 -0.26
C ASP A 60 19.57 -0.97 -1.40
N LYS A 61 20.55 -0.11 -1.15
CA LYS A 61 20.97 0.88 -2.13
C LYS A 61 21.53 0.26 -3.40
N ASP A 62 21.96 -0.98 -3.35
CA ASP A 62 22.52 -1.66 -4.51
C ASP A 62 21.46 -2.52 -5.19
N GLY A 63 20.22 -2.43 -4.76
CA GLY A 63 19.13 -3.20 -5.35
C GLY A 63 19.04 -4.62 -4.87
N ARG A 64 19.77 -4.98 -3.80
CA ARG A 64 19.70 -6.34 -3.29
C ARG A 64 18.48 -6.50 -2.43
N ASN A 65 17.86 -7.67 -2.52
CA ASN A 65 16.70 -7.99 -1.71
C ASN A 65 17.14 -8.33 -0.30
N VAL A 66 16.75 -7.53 0.65
CA VAL A 66 17.05 -7.72 2.07
C VAL A 66 15.78 -7.88 2.88
N SER A 67 14.74 -8.42 2.26
CA SER A 67 13.43 -8.51 2.90
C SER A 67 13.37 -9.38 4.15
N GLY A 68 14.28 -10.31 4.31
CA GLY A 68 14.25 -11.19 5.47
C GLY A 68 13.19 -12.26 5.32
N ALA A 69 12.36 -12.42 6.34
CA ALA A 69 11.32 -13.43 6.33
C ALA A 69 10.28 -13.15 5.26
N PRO A 70 9.53 -14.17 4.85
CA PRO A 70 8.48 -13.94 3.85
C PRO A 70 7.47 -12.91 4.33
N VAL A 71 6.96 -12.13 3.39
CA VAL A 71 5.98 -11.10 3.70
C VAL A 71 4.72 -11.74 4.23
N LYS A 72 4.16 -11.13 5.27
CA LYS A 72 2.92 -11.62 5.83
C LYS A 72 1.82 -10.66 5.44
N ILE A 73 0.70 -11.20 4.99
CA ILE A 73 -0.46 -10.39 4.64
C ILE A 73 -1.60 -10.76 5.56
N ASP A 74 -2.18 -9.74 6.21
CA ASP A 74 -3.23 -9.93 7.17
C ASP A 74 -4.30 -8.87 6.88
N GLY A 75 -5.32 -9.23 6.15
CA GLY A 75 -6.36 -8.30 5.74
C GLY A 75 -5.76 -7.18 4.90
N PRO A 76 -5.89 -5.94 5.33
CA PRO A 76 -5.32 -4.81 4.58
C PRO A 76 -3.87 -4.50 4.94
N LEU A 77 -3.24 -5.34 5.76
CA LEU A 77 -1.87 -5.09 6.19
C LEU A 77 -0.89 -5.98 5.47
N MET A 78 0.25 -5.41 5.16
CA MET A 78 1.35 -6.15 4.56
C MET A 78 2.56 -5.88 5.46
N ILE A 79 3.19 -6.93 5.97
CA ILE A 79 4.23 -6.80 6.99
C ILE A 79 5.49 -7.50 6.52
N LEU A 80 6.58 -6.74 6.47
CA LEU A 80 7.90 -7.28 6.20
C LEU A 80 8.66 -7.34 7.50
N THR A 81 9.47 -8.36 7.67
CA THR A 81 10.28 -8.55 8.86
C THR A 81 11.72 -8.77 8.44
N PRO A 82 12.44 -7.70 8.12
CA PRO A 82 13.83 -7.83 7.72
C PRO A 82 14.66 -8.13 8.95
N GLY A 83 15.84 -8.66 8.75
CA GLY A 83 16.77 -8.77 9.84
C GLY A 83 17.33 -7.39 10.18
N PRO A 84 18.34 -7.31 11.02
CA PRO A 84 18.96 -6.03 11.31
C PRO A 84 19.46 -5.38 10.04
N LEU A 85 19.18 -4.10 9.89
CA LEU A 85 19.55 -3.36 8.70
C LEU A 85 20.68 -2.38 9.02
N PRO A 86 21.79 -2.46 8.31
CA PRO A 86 22.85 -1.46 8.46
C PRO A 86 22.34 -0.08 8.09
N PRO A 87 22.99 0.98 8.56
CA PRO A 87 22.60 2.33 8.17
C PRO A 87 22.66 2.50 6.66
N GLY A 88 21.70 3.21 6.12
CA GLY A 88 21.64 3.45 4.70
C GLY A 88 20.22 3.68 4.23
N VAL A 89 20.06 3.83 2.93
CA VAL A 89 18.76 4.08 2.32
C VAL A 89 18.20 2.76 1.81
N TYR A 90 16.92 2.53 2.11
CA TYR A 90 16.23 1.31 1.69
C TYR A 90 14.97 1.67 0.93
N LYS A 91 14.61 0.81 -0.01
CA LYS A 91 13.40 1.02 -0.80
C LYS A 91 12.46 -0.15 -0.62
N VAL A 92 11.20 0.15 -0.33
CA VAL A 92 10.15 -0.86 -0.31
C VAL A 92 9.48 -0.81 -1.67
N SER A 93 9.46 -1.95 -2.36
CA SER A 93 8.78 -2.07 -3.64
C SER A 93 7.61 -3.01 -3.43
N TRP A 94 6.41 -2.56 -3.64
CA TRP A 94 5.22 -3.35 -3.30
C TRP A 94 4.26 -3.47 -4.49
N HIS A 95 3.41 -4.47 -4.44
CA HIS A 95 2.29 -4.58 -5.34
C HIS A 95 1.09 -5.09 -4.54
N SER A 96 -0.08 -4.60 -4.87
CA SER A 96 -1.30 -4.97 -4.18
C SER A 96 -2.37 -5.38 -5.17
N VAL A 97 -3.14 -6.38 -4.80
CA VAL A 97 -4.30 -6.81 -5.56
C VAL A 97 -5.44 -6.95 -4.57
N GLY A 98 -6.51 -6.23 -4.80
CA GLY A 98 -7.69 -6.31 -3.95
C GLY A 98 -8.75 -7.20 -4.57
N HIS A 99 -9.98 -7.07 -4.10
CA HIS A 99 -11.06 -7.93 -4.59
C HIS A 99 -11.40 -7.71 -6.06
N ASP A 100 -11.12 -6.54 -6.59
CA ASP A 100 -11.44 -6.27 -7.97
C ASP A 100 -10.41 -6.84 -8.92
N THR A 101 -9.40 -7.51 -8.40
CA THR A 101 -8.32 -8.14 -9.15
C THR A 101 -7.43 -7.16 -9.91
N HIS A 102 -7.57 -5.88 -9.74
CA HIS A 102 -6.65 -4.92 -10.35
C HIS A 102 -5.40 -4.81 -9.51
N ARG A 103 -4.28 -4.68 -10.16
CA ARG A 103 -3.01 -4.60 -9.47
C ARG A 103 -2.50 -3.17 -9.45
N LEU A 104 -2.03 -2.76 -8.30
CA LEU A 104 -1.32 -1.49 -8.15
C LEU A 104 0.10 -1.81 -7.72
N ASP A 105 1.05 -1.00 -8.18
CA ASP A 105 2.43 -1.11 -7.80
C ASP A 105 2.90 0.21 -7.26
N GLY A 106 3.84 0.19 -6.37
CA GLY A 106 4.42 1.42 -5.85
C GLY A 106 5.71 1.15 -5.12
N ASN A 107 6.34 2.22 -4.69
CA ASN A 107 7.55 2.10 -3.90
C ASN A 107 7.75 3.36 -3.09
N PHE A 108 8.51 3.24 -2.02
CA PHE A 108 8.93 4.38 -1.24
C PHE A 108 10.24 4.02 -0.55
N SER A 109 10.94 5.04 -0.09
CA SER A 109 12.23 4.83 0.58
C SER A 109 12.20 5.38 1.99
N PHE A 110 13.05 4.84 2.83
CA PHE A 110 13.32 5.36 4.15
C PHE A 110 14.81 5.16 4.44
N THR A 111 15.29 5.80 5.46
CA THR A 111 16.70 5.74 5.81
C THR A 111 16.86 5.14 7.20
N VAL A 112 17.79 4.20 7.32
CA VAL A 112 18.17 3.68 8.61
C VAL A 112 19.38 4.48 9.07
N LYS A 113 19.24 5.09 10.24
CA LYS A 113 20.33 5.90 10.76
C LYS A 113 21.24 5.07 11.65
N PRO A 114 22.48 5.53 11.85
CA PRO A 114 23.44 4.80 12.64
C PRO A 114 23.02 4.65 14.07
#